data_fdf4d0512c40f80ac056ffad54e1a065
#
_entry.id   fdf4d0512c40f80ac056ffad54e1a065
#
_cell.length_a   1.000
_cell.length_b   1.000
_cell.length_c   1.000
_cell.angle_alpha   90.00
_cell.angle_beta   90.00
_cell.angle_gamma   90.00
#
_symmetry.space_group_name_H-M   'P 1'
#
loop_
_entity.id
_entity.type
_entity.pdbx_description
1 polymer ?
#
loop_
_entity_poly.entity_id
_entity_poly.type
_entity_poly.pdbx_seq_one_letter_code
_entity_poly.pdbx_strand_id
1 'polypeptide(L)'
;MTSLDLTGRTAIVTGASRGIGLAISQQLAAAGANVVLTARKQEAAEAAAAQVGEKALGVGAHAVDEDAARRCVELTLERFGSVDILINNAGTNPAFGPLIDQDHARFTKIFDVNLWAPLLWTSLAVKSWMGEHGGAIVNTASIGGLHQSPAMGMYNATKAALIHVTKQLALELSPRVRVNAVAPGVVRTRLAEALWKDHEDPLASSIALGRIGEPTDVAGAVAFLVSDAASWITGETMVIDGGLLLGPVSGFRQ
;
A
#
# COMPACT_ATOMS: atom_id res chain seq x y z
N MET A 1 -17.60 -17.73 -11.59
CA MET A 1 -17.02 -16.72 -10.70
C MET A 1 -15.52 -16.78 -10.91
N THR A 2 -14.91 -15.75 -11.45
CA THR A 2 -13.45 -15.64 -11.49
C THR A 2 -12.98 -15.54 -10.05
N SER A 3 -12.40 -16.61 -9.54
CA SER A 3 -11.86 -16.63 -8.18
C SER A 3 -10.68 -15.67 -8.11
N LEU A 4 -10.50 -14.98 -7.00
CA LEU A 4 -9.29 -14.25 -6.68
C LEU A 4 -8.16 -15.26 -6.36
N ASP A 5 -7.99 -16.26 -7.21
CA ASP A 5 -6.99 -17.30 -7.03
C ASP A 5 -5.60 -16.75 -7.38
N LEU A 6 -4.71 -16.77 -6.41
CA LEU A 6 -3.32 -16.36 -6.53
C LEU A 6 -2.36 -17.54 -6.30
N THR A 7 -2.86 -18.77 -6.41
CA THR A 7 -2.05 -19.99 -6.25
C THR A 7 -0.87 -19.96 -7.21
N GLY A 8 0.33 -20.24 -6.68
CA GLY A 8 1.57 -20.23 -7.44
C GLY A 8 2.19 -18.85 -7.66
N ARG A 9 1.53 -17.77 -7.24
CA ARG A 9 2.10 -16.41 -7.29
C ARG A 9 2.81 -16.05 -6.01
N THR A 10 3.81 -15.19 -6.11
CA THR A 10 4.58 -14.70 -4.96
C THR A 10 4.47 -13.18 -4.87
N ALA A 11 4.12 -12.69 -3.68
CA ALA A 11 3.93 -11.29 -3.37
C ALA A 11 4.98 -10.77 -2.39
N ILE A 12 5.50 -9.56 -2.63
CA ILE A 12 6.25 -8.79 -1.64
C ILE A 12 5.35 -7.64 -1.16
N VAL A 13 5.17 -7.52 0.16
CA VAL A 13 4.38 -6.45 0.79
C VAL A 13 5.29 -5.61 1.70
N THR A 14 5.51 -4.34 1.34
CA THR A 14 6.36 -3.46 2.14
C THR A 14 5.60 -2.86 3.32
N GLY A 15 6.28 -2.71 4.49
CA GLY A 15 5.66 -2.17 5.70
C GLY A 15 4.51 -3.02 6.24
N ALA A 16 4.65 -4.34 6.18
CA ALA A 16 3.57 -5.31 6.40
C ALA A 16 3.48 -5.85 7.83
N SER A 17 4.22 -5.30 8.80
CA SER A 17 4.17 -5.81 10.18
C SER A 17 2.86 -5.54 10.93
N ARG A 18 1.95 -4.72 10.38
CA ARG A 18 0.66 -4.35 10.98
C ARG A 18 -0.24 -3.59 10.00
N GLY A 19 -1.48 -3.31 10.45
CA GLY A 19 -2.43 -2.45 9.74
C GLY A 19 -2.75 -2.94 8.34
N ILE A 20 -2.82 -2.03 7.37
CA ILE A 20 -3.20 -2.33 5.98
C ILE A 20 -2.25 -3.38 5.37
N GLY A 21 -0.93 -3.23 5.54
CA GLY A 21 0.04 -4.17 4.97
C GLY A 21 -0.11 -5.60 5.50
N LEU A 22 -0.36 -5.77 6.79
CA LEU A 22 -0.62 -7.10 7.37
C LEU A 22 -1.93 -7.70 6.84
N ALA A 23 -3.01 -6.89 6.81
CA ALA A 23 -4.29 -7.36 6.27
C ALA A 23 -4.21 -7.74 4.79
N ILE A 24 -3.46 -6.98 3.98
CA ILE A 24 -3.16 -7.34 2.58
C ILE A 24 -2.43 -8.68 2.53
N SER A 25 -1.38 -8.85 3.33
CA SER A 25 -0.60 -10.09 3.37
C SER A 25 -1.46 -11.30 3.72
N GLN A 26 -2.34 -11.18 4.71
CA GLN A 26 -3.28 -12.23 5.09
C GLN A 26 -4.27 -12.55 3.97
N GLN A 27 -4.81 -11.52 3.30
CA GLN A 27 -5.75 -11.69 2.19
C GLN A 27 -5.09 -12.36 0.97
N LEU A 28 -3.86 -11.98 0.60
CA LEU A 28 -3.13 -12.60 -0.50
C LEU A 28 -2.77 -14.06 -0.19
N ALA A 29 -2.34 -14.36 1.03
CA ALA A 29 -2.06 -15.73 1.45
C ALA A 29 -3.33 -16.60 1.47
N ALA A 30 -4.46 -16.06 1.93
CA ALA A 30 -5.75 -16.73 1.89
C ALA A 30 -6.22 -17.02 0.43
N ALA A 31 -5.82 -16.17 -0.52
CA ALA A 31 -6.03 -16.38 -1.96
C ALA A 31 -5.01 -17.36 -2.60
N GLY A 32 -4.09 -17.94 -1.82
CA GLY A 32 -3.15 -18.97 -2.27
C GLY A 32 -1.72 -18.49 -2.56
N ALA A 33 -1.44 -17.20 -2.52
CA ALA A 33 -0.11 -16.67 -2.79
C ALA A 33 0.92 -17.02 -1.70
N ASN A 34 2.20 -17.12 -2.09
CA ASN A 34 3.31 -16.96 -1.16
C ASN A 34 3.49 -15.47 -0.87
N VAL A 35 3.80 -15.10 0.39
CA VAL A 35 3.87 -13.69 0.77
C VAL A 35 5.14 -13.38 1.55
N VAL A 36 5.93 -12.42 1.07
CA VAL A 36 7.07 -11.86 1.80
C VAL A 36 6.66 -10.54 2.43
N LEU A 37 6.71 -10.49 3.76
CA LEU A 37 6.36 -9.31 4.55
C LEU A 37 7.63 -8.57 4.96
N THR A 38 7.73 -7.27 4.63
CA THR A 38 8.86 -6.51 5.13
C THR A 38 8.48 -5.58 6.28
N ALA A 39 9.42 -5.40 7.19
CA ALA A 39 9.35 -4.44 8.28
C ALA A 39 10.75 -3.89 8.59
N ARG A 40 10.83 -2.77 9.35
CA ARG A 40 12.12 -2.17 9.73
C ARG A 40 12.99 -3.07 10.61
N LYS A 41 12.36 -3.94 11.41
CA LYS A 41 13.03 -4.88 12.32
C LYS A 41 12.68 -6.30 11.90
N GLN A 42 13.69 -7.18 11.90
CA GLN A 42 13.53 -8.58 11.52
C GLN A 42 12.47 -9.27 12.38
N GLU A 43 12.52 -9.09 13.69
CA GLU A 43 11.59 -9.75 14.62
C GLU A 43 10.13 -9.33 14.37
N ALA A 44 9.91 -8.07 13.95
CA ALA A 44 8.56 -7.60 13.62
C ALA A 44 8.04 -8.16 12.31
N ALA A 45 8.93 -8.40 11.33
CA ALA A 45 8.58 -9.06 10.08
C ALA A 45 8.25 -10.54 10.29
N GLU A 46 9.07 -11.25 11.08
CA GLU A 46 8.86 -12.66 11.43
C GLU A 46 7.57 -12.87 12.24
N ALA A 47 7.33 -12.02 13.24
CA ALA A 47 6.09 -12.08 14.02
C ALA A 47 4.84 -11.83 13.17
N ALA A 48 4.93 -10.99 12.15
CA ALA A 48 3.85 -10.77 11.20
C ALA A 48 3.68 -11.96 10.25
N ALA A 49 4.76 -12.53 9.72
CA ALA A 49 4.72 -13.72 8.87
C ALA A 49 4.11 -14.91 9.60
N ALA A 50 4.41 -15.10 10.89
CA ALA A 50 3.81 -16.15 11.71
C ALA A 50 2.27 -16.02 11.83
N GLN A 51 1.72 -14.79 11.76
CA GLN A 51 0.27 -14.57 11.76
C GLN A 51 -0.38 -14.88 10.40
N VAL A 52 0.40 -14.86 9.32
CA VAL A 52 -0.07 -15.16 7.97
C VAL A 52 -0.03 -16.69 7.70
N GLY A 53 0.98 -17.40 8.20
CA GLY A 53 1.10 -18.84 8.10
C GLY A 53 2.29 -19.34 7.29
N GLU A 54 2.28 -20.62 6.91
CA GLU A 54 3.42 -21.33 6.32
C GLU A 54 3.88 -20.79 4.96
N LYS A 55 3.00 -20.12 4.21
CA LYS A 55 3.31 -19.49 2.93
C LYS A 55 3.90 -18.08 3.08
N ALA A 56 4.25 -17.66 4.29
CA ALA A 56 4.78 -16.35 4.57
C ALA A 56 6.24 -16.37 5.00
N LEU A 57 6.98 -15.32 4.61
CA LEU A 57 8.36 -15.06 5.00
C LEU A 57 8.49 -13.64 5.53
N GLY A 58 9.03 -13.47 6.72
CA GLY A 58 9.33 -12.17 7.30
C GLY A 58 10.76 -11.73 7.00
N VAL A 59 10.95 -10.54 6.43
CA VAL A 59 12.28 -9.98 6.10
C VAL A 59 12.43 -8.59 6.68
N GLY A 60 13.49 -8.38 7.46
CA GLY A 60 13.87 -7.07 7.98
C GLY A 60 14.45 -6.19 6.85
N ALA A 61 13.66 -5.23 6.38
CA ALA A 61 14.10 -4.27 5.38
C ALA A 61 13.47 -2.90 5.65
N HIS A 62 14.29 -1.89 5.92
CA HIS A 62 13.81 -0.51 5.90
C HIS A 62 13.48 -0.11 4.46
N ALA A 63 12.33 0.53 4.25
CA ALA A 63 11.80 0.74 2.88
C ALA A 63 12.75 1.51 1.94
N VAL A 64 13.61 2.38 2.49
CA VAL A 64 14.59 3.18 1.71
C VAL A 64 16.00 2.60 1.71
N ASP A 65 16.22 1.47 2.36
CA ASP A 65 17.52 0.77 2.37
C ASP A 65 17.62 -0.11 1.12
N GLU A 66 18.41 0.35 0.15
CA GLU A 66 18.55 -0.31 -1.14
C GLU A 66 19.15 -1.71 -1.02
N ASP A 67 20.15 -1.89 -0.15
CA ASP A 67 20.79 -3.19 0.03
C ASP A 67 19.85 -4.19 0.70
N ALA A 68 19.08 -3.73 1.71
CA ALA A 68 18.08 -4.58 2.35
C ALA A 68 16.91 -4.92 1.40
N ALA A 69 16.49 -3.98 0.56
CA ALA A 69 15.47 -4.22 -0.45
C ALA A 69 15.94 -5.22 -1.51
N ARG A 70 17.18 -5.07 -1.99
CA ARG A 70 17.81 -6.01 -2.94
C ARG A 70 17.89 -7.42 -2.36
N ARG A 71 18.42 -7.57 -1.15
CA ARG A 71 18.47 -8.86 -0.46
C ARG A 71 17.09 -9.48 -0.27
N CYS A 72 16.07 -8.67 0.01
CA CYS A 72 14.71 -9.16 0.15
C CYS A 72 14.18 -9.75 -1.16
N VAL A 73 14.42 -9.10 -2.29
CA VAL A 73 14.02 -9.60 -3.63
C VAL A 73 14.79 -10.89 -3.96
N GLU A 74 16.10 -10.95 -3.71
CA GLU A 74 16.94 -12.14 -3.91
C GLU A 74 16.43 -13.32 -3.07
N LEU A 75 16.22 -13.12 -1.76
CA LEU A 75 15.66 -14.15 -0.86
C LEU A 75 14.25 -14.61 -1.31
N THR A 76 13.44 -13.71 -1.86
CA THR A 76 12.13 -14.05 -2.41
C THR A 76 12.25 -15.00 -3.59
N LEU A 77 13.15 -14.70 -4.52
CA LEU A 77 13.42 -15.54 -5.69
C LEU A 77 14.02 -16.89 -5.28
N GLU A 78 14.98 -16.90 -4.36
CA GLU A 78 15.57 -18.14 -3.83
C GLU A 78 14.53 -19.05 -3.15
N ARG A 79 13.62 -18.46 -2.38
CA ARG A 79 12.64 -19.21 -1.58
C ARG A 79 11.43 -19.67 -2.36
N PHE A 80 10.93 -18.86 -3.28
CA PHE A 80 9.63 -19.06 -3.95
C PHE A 80 9.73 -19.09 -5.48
N GLY A 81 10.88 -18.74 -6.06
CA GLY A 81 11.14 -18.82 -7.49
C GLY A 81 10.55 -17.68 -8.34
N SER A 82 9.77 -16.76 -7.76
CA SER A 82 9.15 -15.66 -8.50
C SER A 82 8.90 -14.42 -7.63
N VAL A 83 8.66 -13.28 -8.30
CA VAL A 83 8.12 -12.03 -7.71
C VAL A 83 7.03 -11.52 -8.65
N ASP A 84 5.81 -12.02 -8.49
CA ASP A 84 4.69 -11.74 -9.39
C ASP A 84 3.87 -10.52 -8.96
N ILE A 85 3.92 -10.20 -7.68
CA ILE A 85 3.13 -9.14 -7.05
C ILE A 85 4.03 -8.28 -6.16
N LEU A 86 3.94 -6.95 -6.31
CA LEU A 86 4.57 -6.00 -5.39
C LEU A 86 3.53 -5.05 -4.81
N ILE A 87 3.47 -4.97 -3.49
CA ILE A 87 2.63 -4.01 -2.77
C ILE A 87 3.52 -2.99 -2.07
N ASN A 88 3.60 -1.79 -2.63
CA ASN A 88 4.27 -0.64 -2.03
C ASN A 88 3.34 -0.01 -1.00
N ASN A 89 3.35 -0.56 0.22
CA ASN A 89 2.48 -0.13 1.30
C ASN A 89 3.22 0.64 2.41
N ALA A 90 4.54 0.53 2.51
CA ALA A 90 5.30 1.28 3.50
C ALA A 90 5.04 2.79 3.38
N GLY A 91 4.76 3.45 4.50
CA GLY A 91 4.46 4.87 4.52
C GLY A 91 4.71 5.50 5.90
N THR A 92 4.91 6.82 5.91
CA THR A 92 5.14 7.60 7.13
C THR A 92 4.56 9.01 7.00
N ASN A 93 4.25 9.64 8.12
CA ASN A 93 3.89 11.06 8.18
C ASN A 93 4.53 11.73 9.41
N PRO A 94 5.81 12.10 9.35
CA PRO A 94 6.48 12.87 10.41
C PRO A 94 6.20 14.37 10.31
N ALA A 95 5.51 14.84 9.26
CA ALA A 95 5.37 16.25 8.88
C ALA A 95 3.93 16.75 9.12
N PHE A 96 3.34 16.41 10.27
CA PHE A 96 2.04 16.94 10.67
C PHE A 96 2.17 18.40 11.13
N GLY A 97 1.36 19.30 10.57
CA GLY A 97 1.36 20.72 10.89
C GLY A 97 1.30 21.63 9.64
N PRO A 98 1.25 22.97 9.82
CA PRO A 98 1.23 23.91 8.71
C PRO A 98 2.39 23.68 7.74
N LEU A 99 2.12 23.81 6.44
CA LEU A 99 3.12 23.52 5.42
C LEU A 99 4.30 24.50 5.48
N ILE A 100 4.04 25.74 5.83
CA ILE A 100 5.08 26.79 5.94
C ILE A 100 6.03 26.61 7.13
N ASP A 101 5.65 25.78 8.12
CA ASP A 101 6.44 25.49 9.32
C ASP A 101 7.25 24.19 9.20
N GLN A 102 7.24 23.57 8.01
CA GLN A 102 7.96 22.32 7.79
C GLN A 102 9.44 22.58 7.48
N ASP A 103 10.29 21.63 7.86
CA ASP A 103 11.73 21.68 7.61
C ASP A 103 12.17 20.65 6.55
N HIS A 104 13.40 20.84 6.04
CA HIS A 104 13.98 19.99 5.02
C HIS A 104 14.18 18.53 5.49
N ALA A 105 14.46 18.29 6.77
CA ALA A 105 14.66 16.93 7.29
C ALA A 105 13.35 16.12 7.25
N ARG A 106 12.23 16.75 7.63
CA ARG A 106 10.90 16.14 7.50
C ARG A 106 10.51 15.93 6.05
N PHE A 107 10.81 16.93 5.18
CA PHE A 107 10.60 16.81 3.74
C PHE A 107 11.34 15.60 3.19
N THR A 108 12.65 15.49 3.37
CA THR A 108 13.46 14.38 2.87
C THR A 108 12.90 13.04 3.36
N LYS A 109 12.67 12.91 4.67
CA LYS A 109 12.19 11.66 5.26
C LYS A 109 10.84 11.20 4.68
N ILE A 110 9.89 12.12 4.49
CA ILE A 110 8.55 11.74 4.00
C ILE A 110 8.58 11.41 2.51
N PHE A 111 9.37 12.14 1.71
CA PHE A 111 9.52 11.86 0.28
C PHE A 111 10.30 10.57 0.03
N ASP A 112 11.35 10.32 0.80
CA ASP A 112 12.11 9.07 0.70
C ASP A 112 11.22 7.84 0.96
N VAL A 113 10.45 7.85 2.02
CA VAL A 113 9.63 6.68 2.37
C VAL A 113 8.38 6.57 1.50
N ASN A 114 7.69 7.68 1.21
CA ASN A 114 6.38 7.62 0.54
C ASN A 114 6.46 7.66 -0.98
N LEU A 115 7.59 8.10 -1.56
CA LEU A 115 7.74 8.24 -3.01
C LEU A 115 8.97 7.50 -3.55
N TRP A 116 10.17 7.74 -3.00
CA TRP A 116 11.38 7.07 -3.47
C TRP A 116 11.35 5.57 -3.23
N ALA A 117 10.96 5.11 -2.03
CA ALA A 117 10.90 3.68 -1.74
C ALA A 117 10.00 2.89 -2.71
N PRO A 118 8.76 3.32 -3.03
CA PRO A 118 7.98 2.69 -4.10
C PRO A 118 8.70 2.56 -5.44
N LEU A 119 9.46 3.57 -5.85
CA LEU A 119 10.26 3.53 -7.09
C LEU A 119 11.41 2.53 -6.99
N LEU A 120 12.13 2.53 -5.88
CA LEU A 120 13.22 1.59 -5.59
C LEU A 120 12.74 0.13 -5.66
N TRP A 121 11.70 -0.20 -4.90
CA TRP A 121 11.15 -1.56 -4.87
C TRP A 121 10.58 -1.99 -6.23
N THR A 122 9.91 -1.08 -6.94
CA THR A 122 9.44 -1.34 -8.31
C THR A 122 10.60 -1.63 -9.25
N SER A 123 11.66 -0.80 -9.20
CA SER A 123 12.85 -1.01 -10.04
C SER A 123 13.50 -2.38 -9.78
N LEU A 124 13.64 -2.76 -8.50
CA LEU A 124 14.22 -4.06 -8.13
C LEU A 124 13.35 -5.23 -8.61
N ALA A 125 12.03 -5.21 -8.35
CA ALA A 125 11.13 -6.27 -8.77
C ALA A 125 11.05 -6.42 -10.29
N VAL A 126 11.01 -5.29 -11.02
CA VAL A 126 10.94 -5.29 -12.48
C VAL A 126 12.24 -5.81 -13.10
N LYS A 127 13.39 -5.32 -12.63
CA LYS A 127 14.70 -5.73 -13.18
C LYS A 127 15.08 -7.18 -12.86
N SER A 128 14.60 -7.70 -11.71
CA SER A 128 14.94 -9.05 -11.27
C SER A 128 13.96 -10.12 -11.76
N TRP A 129 12.71 -9.76 -12.10
CA TRP A 129 11.68 -10.74 -12.47
C TRP A 129 10.59 -10.20 -13.39
N MET A 130 9.82 -9.20 -12.95
CA MET A 130 8.58 -8.80 -13.63
C MET A 130 8.79 -8.31 -15.06
N GLY A 131 9.96 -7.73 -15.39
CA GLY A 131 10.26 -7.22 -16.73
C GLY A 131 10.24 -8.32 -17.81
N GLU A 132 10.53 -9.55 -17.46
CA GLU A 132 10.52 -10.71 -18.36
C GLU A 132 9.25 -11.56 -18.20
N HIS A 133 8.76 -11.72 -16.98
CA HIS A 133 7.70 -12.66 -16.65
C HIS A 133 6.30 -12.01 -16.46
N GLY A 134 6.23 -10.67 -16.41
CA GLY A 134 5.02 -9.95 -16.10
C GLY A 134 4.75 -9.86 -14.60
N GLY A 135 3.68 -9.14 -14.24
CA GLY A 135 3.30 -8.99 -12.83
C GLY A 135 2.28 -7.89 -12.58
N ALA A 136 1.99 -7.68 -11.30
CA ALA A 136 1.09 -6.61 -10.85
C ALA A 136 1.67 -5.85 -9.65
N ILE A 137 1.64 -4.52 -9.73
CA ILE A 137 2.12 -3.62 -8.69
C ILE A 137 0.95 -2.80 -8.16
N VAL A 138 0.80 -2.69 -6.84
CA VAL A 138 -0.16 -1.79 -6.22
C VAL A 138 0.55 -0.86 -5.24
N ASN A 139 0.36 0.44 -5.46
CA ASN A 139 0.87 1.49 -4.59
C ASN A 139 -0.21 1.93 -3.60
N THR A 140 0.09 1.94 -2.31
CA THR A 140 -0.82 2.48 -1.28
C THR A 140 -0.67 4.01 -1.21
N ALA A 141 -1.52 4.68 -1.96
CA ALA A 141 -1.65 6.14 -1.93
C ALA A 141 -2.50 6.60 -0.72
N SER A 142 -3.38 7.56 -0.90
CA SER A 142 -4.35 8.06 0.08
C SER A 142 -5.33 8.99 -0.62
N ILE A 143 -6.53 9.16 -0.08
CA ILE A 143 -7.42 10.26 -0.48
C ILE A 143 -6.76 11.63 -0.29
N GLY A 144 -5.78 11.76 0.62
CA GLY A 144 -4.97 12.96 0.77
C GLY A 144 -4.15 13.34 -0.48
N GLY A 145 -3.94 12.40 -1.41
CA GLY A 145 -3.36 12.68 -2.72
C GLY A 145 -4.38 13.27 -3.72
N LEU A 146 -5.66 13.20 -3.41
CA LEU A 146 -6.78 13.69 -4.24
C LEU A 146 -7.47 14.92 -3.64
N HIS A 147 -7.34 15.12 -2.33
CA HIS A 147 -8.00 16.17 -1.57
C HIS A 147 -7.06 16.79 -0.55
N GLN A 148 -7.25 18.08 -0.25
CA GLN A 148 -6.45 18.79 0.74
C GLN A 148 -7.05 18.63 2.14
N SER A 149 -6.17 18.47 3.13
CA SER A 149 -6.54 18.41 4.54
C SER A 149 -5.63 19.33 5.36
N PRO A 150 -6.13 20.07 6.34
CA PRO A 150 -5.29 20.87 7.22
C PRO A 150 -4.17 20.03 7.85
N ALA A 151 -2.99 20.63 8.01
CA ALA A 151 -1.81 20.03 8.65
C ALA A 151 -1.21 18.77 7.95
N MET A 152 -1.74 18.36 6.79
CA MET A 152 -1.30 17.17 6.05
C MET A 152 -0.55 17.48 4.75
N GLY A 153 -0.18 18.75 4.52
CA GLY A 153 0.30 19.24 3.22
C GLY A 153 1.45 18.43 2.62
N MET A 154 2.51 18.14 3.37
CA MET A 154 3.63 17.33 2.86
C MET A 154 3.24 15.88 2.58
N TYR A 155 2.47 15.26 3.45
CA TYR A 155 1.97 13.91 3.24
C TYR A 155 1.11 13.85 1.97
N ASN A 156 0.16 14.77 1.84
CA ASN A 156 -0.74 14.85 0.69
C ASN A 156 0.05 15.04 -0.61
N ALA A 157 1.09 15.89 -0.61
CA ALA A 157 1.97 16.09 -1.77
C ALA A 157 2.68 14.78 -2.18
N THR A 158 3.19 13.99 -1.23
CA THR A 158 3.81 12.69 -1.56
C THR A 158 2.81 11.70 -2.14
N LYS A 159 1.56 11.70 -1.64
CA LYS A 159 0.52 10.78 -2.13
C LYS A 159 -0.04 11.21 -3.49
N ALA A 160 -0.13 12.50 -3.76
CA ALA A 160 -0.44 13.03 -5.09
C ALA A 160 0.65 12.66 -6.11
N ALA A 161 1.93 12.84 -5.74
CA ALA A 161 3.06 12.43 -6.57
C ALA A 161 3.04 10.90 -6.84
N LEU A 162 2.74 10.08 -5.82
CA LEU A 162 2.67 8.62 -5.98
C LEU A 162 1.54 8.20 -6.93
N ILE A 163 0.38 8.88 -6.89
CA ILE A 163 -0.72 8.67 -7.84
C ILE A 163 -0.25 8.99 -9.27
N HIS A 164 0.47 10.10 -9.47
CA HIS A 164 1.00 10.44 -10.79
C HIS A 164 2.04 9.43 -11.27
N VAL A 165 2.99 9.06 -10.41
CA VAL A 165 4.03 8.04 -10.70
C VAL A 165 3.41 6.68 -11.01
N THR A 166 2.31 6.31 -10.38
CA THR A 166 1.57 5.07 -10.71
C THR A 166 1.14 5.05 -12.18
N LYS A 167 0.61 6.15 -12.70
CA LYS A 167 0.20 6.26 -14.11
C LYS A 167 1.40 6.22 -15.05
N GLN A 168 2.49 6.88 -14.69
CA GLN A 168 3.72 6.88 -15.48
C GLN A 168 4.33 5.46 -15.56
N LEU A 169 4.43 4.76 -14.42
CA LEU A 169 4.92 3.38 -14.38
C LEU A 169 4.00 2.42 -15.15
N ALA A 170 2.67 2.62 -15.06
CA ALA A 170 1.72 1.82 -15.83
C ALA A 170 1.95 1.94 -17.35
N LEU A 171 2.25 3.15 -17.82
CA LEU A 171 2.57 3.41 -19.23
C LEU A 171 3.90 2.77 -19.63
N GLU A 172 4.95 2.95 -18.82
CA GLU A 172 6.31 2.52 -19.13
C GLU A 172 6.51 1.01 -19.05
N LEU A 173 5.78 0.34 -18.14
CA LEU A 173 5.95 -1.10 -17.88
C LEU A 173 4.94 -1.98 -18.65
N SER A 174 3.97 -1.36 -19.35
CA SER A 174 3.05 -2.09 -20.22
C SER A 174 3.78 -2.70 -21.43
N PRO A 175 3.30 -3.82 -21.97
CA PRO A 175 2.09 -4.57 -21.58
C PRO A 175 2.35 -5.64 -20.50
N ARG A 176 3.56 -5.77 -19.97
CA ARG A 176 3.95 -6.89 -19.11
C ARG A 176 3.52 -6.70 -17.66
N VAL A 177 3.63 -5.47 -17.14
CA VAL A 177 3.35 -5.20 -15.73
C VAL A 177 2.21 -4.20 -15.62
N ARG A 178 1.17 -4.57 -14.85
CA ARG A 178 0.10 -3.65 -14.47
C ARG A 178 0.49 -2.89 -13.21
N VAL A 179 0.29 -1.58 -13.19
CA VAL A 179 0.58 -0.76 -12.03
C VAL A 179 -0.64 0.07 -11.67
N ASN A 180 -1.17 -0.13 -10.47
CA ASN A 180 -2.34 0.58 -9.96
C ASN A 180 -2.06 1.17 -8.57
N ALA A 181 -2.94 2.01 -8.09
CA ALA A 181 -2.93 2.51 -6.73
C ALA A 181 -4.27 2.26 -6.03
N VAL A 182 -4.20 2.15 -4.71
CA VAL A 182 -5.37 2.33 -3.85
C VAL A 182 -5.23 3.64 -3.09
N ALA A 183 -6.33 4.37 -2.92
CA ALA A 183 -6.39 5.61 -2.14
C ALA A 183 -7.36 5.43 -0.95
N PRO A 184 -6.88 4.86 0.17
CA PRO A 184 -7.69 4.70 1.36
C PRO A 184 -8.10 6.05 1.96
N GLY A 185 -9.29 6.09 2.54
CA GLY A 185 -9.73 7.13 3.48
C GLY A 185 -9.09 6.94 4.84
N VAL A 186 -9.81 7.34 5.90
CA VAL A 186 -9.36 7.09 7.27
C VAL A 186 -9.63 5.62 7.63
N VAL A 187 -8.55 4.88 7.87
CA VAL A 187 -8.55 3.46 8.23
C VAL A 187 -7.99 3.30 9.64
N ARG A 188 -8.58 2.43 10.44
CA ARG A 188 -8.19 2.14 11.82
C ARG A 188 -6.80 1.51 11.89
N THR A 189 -5.78 2.35 11.86
CA THR A 189 -4.37 1.98 11.89
C THR A 189 -3.60 2.88 12.85
N ARG A 190 -2.44 2.42 13.32
CA ARG A 190 -1.55 3.25 14.15
C ARG A 190 -1.07 4.52 13.43
N LEU A 191 -0.90 4.46 12.10
CA LEU A 191 -0.48 5.65 11.32
C LEU A 191 -1.55 6.75 11.35
N ALA A 192 -2.81 6.37 11.30
CA ALA A 192 -3.96 7.28 11.30
C ALA A 192 -4.54 7.54 12.70
N GLU A 193 -3.95 6.98 13.77
CA GLU A 193 -4.51 7.00 15.14
C GLU A 193 -4.86 8.43 15.60
N ALA A 194 -3.99 9.40 15.31
CA ALA A 194 -4.22 10.80 15.66
C ALA A 194 -5.44 11.44 14.94
N LEU A 195 -5.93 10.83 13.87
CA LEU A 195 -7.07 11.34 13.11
C LEU A 195 -8.42 10.83 13.63
N TRP A 196 -8.44 9.72 14.37
CA TRP A 196 -9.71 9.07 14.73
C TRP A 196 -9.87 8.77 16.22
N LYS A 197 -8.80 8.54 16.99
CA LYS A 197 -8.87 8.00 18.36
C LYS A 197 -9.77 8.79 19.31
N ASP A 198 -9.69 10.13 19.25
CA ASP A 198 -10.46 11.02 20.13
C ASP A 198 -11.69 11.65 19.44
N HIS A 199 -11.92 11.28 18.15
CA HIS A 199 -12.96 11.89 17.30
C HIS A 199 -13.69 10.85 16.44
N GLU A 200 -13.81 9.62 16.89
CA GLU A 200 -14.34 8.51 16.10
C GLU A 200 -15.79 8.77 15.64
N ASP A 201 -16.70 9.11 16.54
CA ASP A 201 -18.11 9.32 16.19
C ASP A 201 -18.34 10.49 15.23
N PRO A 202 -17.76 11.70 15.44
CA PRO A 202 -17.85 12.78 14.47
C PRO A 202 -17.27 12.41 13.10
N LEU A 203 -16.14 11.72 13.09
CA LEU A 203 -15.51 11.28 11.84
C LEU A 203 -16.36 10.22 11.12
N ALA A 204 -16.83 9.21 11.83
CA ALA A 204 -17.73 8.18 11.28
C ALA A 204 -19.00 8.80 10.69
N SER A 205 -19.55 9.83 11.36
CA SER A 205 -20.73 10.55 10.88
C SER A 205 -20.50 11.33 9.59
N SER A 206 -19.26 11.72 9.28
CA SER A 206 -18.89 12.39 8.04
C SER A 206 -18.66 11.42 6.86
N ILE A 207 -18.54 10.13 7.14
CA ILE A 207 -18.34 9.07 6.14
C ILE A 207 -19.71 8.54 5.71
N ALA A 208 -19.96 8.44 4.39
CA ALA A 208 -21.27 8.01 3.89
C ALA A 208 -21.68 6.63 4.38
N LEU A 209 -20.74 5.68 4.51
CA LEU A 209 -20.98 4.34 5.08
C LEU A 209 -21.07 4.32 6.61
N GLY A 210 -20.95 5.47 7.29
CA GLY A 210 -21.21 5.64 8.73
C GLY A 210 -20.18 5.00 9.67
N ARG A 211 -19.01 4.63 9.17
CA ARG A 211 -17.93 4.05 9.97
C ARG A 211 -16.55 4.41 9.43
N ILE A 212 -15.55 4.34 10.28
CA ILE A 212 -14.15 4.35 9.89
C ILE A 212 -13.81 3.03 9.16
N GLY A 213 -12.92 3.07 8.18
CA GLY A 213 -12.47 1.88 7.47
C GLY A 213 -11.62 0.96 8.34
N GLU A 214 -11.70 -0.33 8.08
CA GLU A 214 -10.80 -1.34 8.65
C GLU A 214 -9.71 -1.72 7.63
N PRO A 215 -8.54 -2.22 8.06
CA PRO A 215 -7.49 -2.68 7.16
C PRO A 215 -7.97 -3.70 6.11
N THR A 216 -8.96 -4.53 6.46
CA THR A 216 -9.57 -5.52 5.58
C THR A 216 -10.39 -4.91 4.44
N ASP A 217 -10.95 -3.70 4.62
CA ASP A 217 -11.67 -3.00 3.55
C ASP A 217 -10.72 -2.66 2.38
N VAL A 218 -9.44 -2.41 2.68
CA VAL A 218 -8.42 -2.13 1.67
C VAL A 218 -7.86 -3.42 1.07
N ALA A 219 -7.69 -4.46 1.90
CA ALA A 219 -7.04 -5.71 1.48
C ALA A 219 -7.79 -6.42 0.36
N GLY A 220 -9.13 -6.44 0.40
CA GLY A 220 -9.97 -7.04 -0.64
C GLY A 220 -9.79 -6.37 -2.01
N ALA A 221 -9.74 -5.04 -2.04
CA ALA A 221 -9.51 -4.28 -3.27
C ALA A 221 -8.11 -4.50 -3.84
N VAL A 222 -7.09 -4.60 -2.98
CA VAL A 222 -5.72 -4.91 -3.41
C VAL A 222 -5.65 -6.32 -4.00
N ALA A 223 -6.26 -7.31 -3.37
CA ALA A 223 -6.31 -8.68 -3.90
C ALA A 223 -7.00 -8.74 -5.28
N PHE A 224 -8.08 -7.99 -5.48
CA PHE A 224 -8.71 -7.84 -6.77
C PHE A 224 -7.75 -7.23 -7.80
N LEU A 225 -7.11 -6.11 -7.49
CA LEU A 225 -6.24 -5.39 -8.44
C LEU A 225 -5.02 -6.22 -8.89
N VAL A 226 -4.51 -7.15 -8.05
CA VAL A 226 -3.39 -8.01 -8.43
C VAL A 226 -3.81 -9.31 -9.11
N SER A 227 -5.09 -9.66 -9.08
CA SER A 227 -5.63 -10.88 -9.69
C SER A 227 -5.87 -10.73 -11.21
N ASP A 228 -6.17 -11.83 -11.87
CA ASP A 228 -6.54 -11.85 -13.30
C ASP A 228 -7.90 -11.20 -13.57
N ALA A 229 -8.76 -11.08 -12.55
CA ALA A 229 -10.01 -10.34 -12.64
C ALA A 229 -9.81 -8.84 -12.99
N ALA A 230 -8.62 -8.30 -12.69
CA ALA A 230 -8.20 -6.94 -13.01
C ALA A 230 -7.25 -6.85 -14.21
N SER A 231 -7.23 -7.86 -15.10
CA SER A 231 -6.28 -7.94 -16.23
C SER A 231 -6.37 -6.77 -17.22
N TRP A 232 -7.49 -6.04 -17.24
CA TRP A 232 -7.70 -4.86 -18.09
C TRP A 232 -7.66 -3.53 -17.30
N ILE A 233 -7.05 -3.55 -16.09
CA ILE A 233 -6.94 -2.37 -15.22
C ILE A 233 -5.46 -2.07 -14.97
N THR A 234 -4.99 -0.92 -15.48
CA THR A 234 -3.64 -0.38 -15.21
C THR A 234 -3.67 1.14 -15.22
N GLY A 235 -2.84 1.78 -14.41
CA GLY A 235 -2.79 3.23 -14.24
C GLY A 235 -3.93 3.82 -13.40
N GLU A 236 -4.77 2.97 -12.79
CA GLU A 236 -5.95 3.40 -12.03
C GLU A 236 -5.61 3.68 -10.56
N THR A 237 -6.35 4.60 -9.97
CA THR A 237 -6.32 4.87 -8.53
C THR A 237 -7.70 4.61 -7.94
N MET A 238 -7.85 3.46 -7.28
CA MET A 238 -9.11 3.06 -6.67
C MET A 238 -9.28 3.73 -5.30
N VAL A 239 -10.27 4.59 -5.16
CA VAL A 239 -10.64 5.22 -3.89
C VAL A 239 -11.37 4.21 -3.01
N ILE A 240 -10.95 4.10 -1.74
CA ILE A 240 -11.52 3.18 -0.73
C ILE A 240 -11.69 3.98 0.56
N ASP A 241 -12.73 4.79 0.63
CA ASP A 241 -12.90 5.79 1.68
C ASP A 241 -14.28 5.80 2.35
N GLY A 242 -15.14 4.84 2.03
CA GLY A 242 -16.50 4.77 2.54
C GLY A 242 -17.38 5.94 2.09
N GLY A 243 -16.97 6.67 1.05
CA GLY A 243 -17.67 7.85 0.53
C GLY A 243 -17.30 9.15 1.25
N LEU A 244 -16.17 9.21 1.96
CA LEU A 244 -15.72 10.43 2.64
C LEU A 244 -15.52 11.60 1.67
N LEU A 245 -15.01 11.36 0.48
CA LEU A 245 -14.80 12.40 -0.56
C LEU A 245 -16.09 12.88 -1.23
N LEU A 246 -17.23 12.21 -1.02
CA LEU A 246 -18.51 12.65 -1.56
C LEU A 246 -19.10 13.86 -0.82
N GLY A 247 -18.47 14.23 0.31
CA GLY A 247 -18.90 15.32 1.16
C GLY A 247 -19.84 14.90 2.30
N PRO A 248 -20.25 15.84 3.15
CA PRO A 248 -21.05 15.53 4.34
C PRO A 248 -22.40 14.93 3.96
N VAL A 249 -22.79 13.86 4.64
CA VAL A 249 -24.12 13.24 4.51
C VAL A 249 -25.13 14.13 5.24
N SER A 250 -25.57 15.21 4.61
CA SER A 250 -26.60 16.09 5.16
C SER A 250 -27.98 15.74 4.59
N GLY A 251 -28.95 15.50 5.46
CA GLY A 251 -30.37 15.61 5.14
C GLY A 251 -31.15 14.35 4.72
N PHE A 252 -30.52 13.17 4.60
CA PHE A 252 -31.21 11.94 4.16
C PHE A 252 -31.13 10.74 5.11
N ARG A 253 -30.61 10.91 6.34
CA ARG A 253 -30.73 9.86 7.36
C ARG A 253 -32.13 9.98 7.99
N GLN A 254 -33.04 9.09 7.57
CA GLN A 254 -34.28 8.81 8.29
C GLN A 254 -34.01 7.96 9.51
#